data_939d2b5a6c975429000f6383cbe0b9d3
#
_entry.id   939d2b5a6c975429000f6383cbe0b9d3
#
_cell.length_a   1.000
_cell.length_b   1.000
_cell.length_c   1.000
_cell.angle_alpha   90.00
_cell.angle_beta   90.00
_cell.angle_gamma   90.00
#
_symmetry.space_group_name_H-M   'P 1'
#
loop_
_entity.id
_entity.type
_entity.pdbx_description
1 polymer ?
#
loop_
_entity_poly.entity_id
_entity_poly.type
_entity_poly.pdbx_seq_one_letter_code
_entity_poly.pdbx_strand_id
1 'polypeptide(L)'
;MLKKRVIPVLLLKNGRMVKGKKFKDFIDTGDPNTTVKIYSSQDADEIVFLNISKNEISKKKFINIINEASKKCSMPLTAGGGITNLEDVKELIKSGADKVVITTHLTQDFSIINDIKKKFGSQCIVAGVDYLFNKIKNK
;
A
#
# COMPACT_ATOMS: atom_id res chain seq x y z
N MET A 1 27.60 -1.47 -7.43
CA MET A 1 26.85 -0.24 -7.13
C MET A 1 25.35 -0.56 -7.11
N LEU A 2 24.68 -0.22 -6.05
CA LEU A 2 23.24 -0.41 -5.96
C LEU A 2 22.53 0.56 -6.91
N LYS A 3 21.67 0.03 -7.79
CA LYS A 3 20.83 0.87 -8.65
C LYS A 3 19.74 1.57 -7.84
N LYS A 4 19.43 2.81 -8.16
CA LYS A 4 18.26 3.49 -7.62
C LYS A 4 17.00 2.80 -8.16
N ARG A 5 16.00 2.61 -7.32
CA ARG A 5 14.71 2.02 -7.69
C ARG A 5 13.65 3.10 -7.83
N VAL A 6 12.78 2.93 -8.81
CA VAL A 6 11.59 3.76 -8.99
C VAL A 6 10.37 2.96 -8.57
N ILE A 7 9.72 3.40 -7.49
CA ILE A 7 8.60 2.69 -6.86
C ILE A 7 7.38 3.63 -6.84
N PRO A 8 6.45 3.51 -7.79
CA PRO A 8 5.21 4.27 -7.75
C PRO A 8 4.35 3.90 -6.54
N VAL A 9 3.83 4.92 -5.85
CA VAL A 9 2.89 4.75 -4.74
C VAL A 9 1.54 5.30 -5.16
N LEU A 10 0.53 4.44 -5.21
CA LEU A 10 -0.81 4.75 -5.68
C LEU A 10 -1.80 4.75 -4.52
N LEU A 11 -2.49 5.87 -4.32
CA LEU A 11 -3.55 5.97 -3.32
C LEU A 11 -4.88 5.52 -3.91
N LEU A 12 -5.58 4.63 -3.20
CA LEU A 12 -6.89 4.12 -3.59
C LEU A 12 -7.97 4.59 -2.61
N LYS A 13 -9.03 5.18 -3.15
CA LYS A 13 -10.24 5.56 -2.42
C LYS A 13 -11.45 4.99 -3.12
N ASN A 14 -12.24 4.15 -2.43
CA ASN A 14 -13.43 3.51 -2.97
C ASN A 14 -13.20 2.73 -4.29
N GLY A 15 -12.02 2.15 -4.46
CA GLY A 15 -11.66 1.37 -5.65
C GLY A 15 -11.17 2.20 -6.84
N ARG A 16 -10.99 3.52 -6.68
CA ARG A 16 -10.42 4.41 -7.71
C ARG A 16 -9.09 4.97 -7.24
N MET A 17 -8.19 5.19 -8.17
CA MET A 17 -6.97 5.93 -7.86
C MET A 17 -7.30 7.39 -7.61
N VAL A 18 -6.64 7.96 -6.59
CA VAL A 18 -6.82 9.36 -6.25
C VAL A 18 -5.50 10.06 -5.99
N LYS A 19 -5.48 11.37 -6.24
CA LYS A 19 -4.41 12.27 -5.85
C LYS A 19 -5.00 13.34 -4.93
N GLY A 20 -4.36 13.55 -3.78
CA GLY A 20 -4.78 14.57 -2.82
C GLY A 20 -3.69 15.58 -2.55
N LYS A 21 -4.07 16.75 -2.03
CA LYS A 21 -3.16 17.77 -1.51
C LYS A 21 -3.23 17.75 0.02
N LYS A 22 -2.12 17.43 0.69
CA LYS A 22 -2.05 17.34 2.17
C LYS A 22 -3.14 16.42 2.76
N PHE A 23 -3.37 15.26 2.14
CA PHE A 23 -4.42 14.29 2.53
C PHE A 23 -5.86 14.83 2.46
N LYS A 24 -6.10 15.87 1.66
CA LYS A 24 -7.42 16.46 1.40
C LYS A 24 -7.64 16.66 -0.09
N ASP A 25 -8.84 17.06 -0.48
CA ASP A 25 -9.19 17.44 -1.84
C ASP A 25 -8.81 16.37 -2.87
N PHE A 26 -9.26 15.13 -2.63
CA PHE A 26 -8.93 13.99 -3.49
C PHE A 26 -9.60 14.10 -4.86
N ILE A 27 -8.80 14.03 -5.90
CA ILE A 27 -9.23 14.02 -7.30
C ILE A 27 -9.02 12.59 -7.83
N ASP A 28 -10.03 12.06 -8.54
CA ASP A 28 -9.93 10.77 -9.25
C ASP A 28 -8.89 10.89 -10.37
N THR A 29 -7.95 9.99 -10.40
CA THR A 29 -6.87 9.94 -11.40
C THR A 29 -6.92 8.72 -12.29
N GLY A 30 -7.95 7.88 -12.15
CA GLY A 30 -8.19 6.80 -13.08
C GLY A 30 -8.34 5.41 -12.46
N ASP A 31 -8.22 4.42 -13.34
CA ASP A 31 -8.35 3.01 -12.99
C ASP A 31 -7.00 2.41 -12.57
N PRO A 32 -6.92 1.73 -11.41
CA PRO A 32 -5.70 1.13 -10.93
C PRO A 32 -5.16 0.02 -11.86
N ASN A 33 -6.03 -0.77 -12.46
CA ASN A 33 -5.62 -1.87 -13.33
C ASN A 33 -4.96 -1.40 -14.64
N THR A 34 -5.44 -0.30 -15.19
CA THR A 34 -4.82 0.33 -16.36
C THR A 34 -3.44 0.88 -16.01
N THR A 35 -3.33 1.53 -14.86
CA THR A 35 -2.08 2.12 -14.37
C THR A 35 -1.01 1.08 -14.08
N VAL A 36 -1.38 -0.07 -13.51
CA VAL A 36 -0.44 -1.20 -13.30
C VAL A 36 0.20 -1.64 -14.61
N LYS A 37 -0.60 -1.80 -15.68
CA LYS A 37 -0.06 -2.19 -16.99
C LYS A 37 0.93 -1.17 -17.52
N ILE A 38 0.65 0.12 -17.36
CA ILE A 38 1.54 1.20 -17.81
C ILE A 38 2.87 1.13 -17.06
N TYR A 39 2.86 1.06 -15.72
CA TYR A 39 4.10 0.97 -14.95
C TYR A 39 4.87 -0.33 -15.18
N SER A 40 4.15 -1.45 -15.39
CA SER A 40 4.78 -2.72 -15.75
C SER A 40 5.49 -2.64 -17.10
N SER A 41 4.89 -1.96 -18.09
CA SER A 41 5.52 -1.77 -19.42
C SER A 41 6.66 -0.74 -19.42
N GLN A 42 6.77 0.07 -18.37
CA GLN A 42 7.84 1.04 -18.16
C GLN A 42 8.94 0.54 -17.22
N ASP A 43 8.95 -0.76 -16.90
CA ASP A 43 9.96 -1.43 -16.05
C ASP A 43 10.11 -0.77 -14.67
N ALA A 44 9.00 -0.36 -14.03
CA ALA A 44 9.03 0.07 -12.64
C ALA A 44 9.52 -1.07 -11.74
N ASP A 45 10.35 -0.75 -10.74
CA ASP A 45 11.00 -1.76 -9.90
C ASP A 45 10.03 -2.45 -8.91
N GLU A 46 9.00 -1.75 -8.48
CA GLU A 46 7.97 -2.22 -7.54
C GLU A 46 6.77 -1.29 -7.66
N ILE A 47 5.58 -1.73 -7.26
CA ILE A 47 4.40 -0.87 -7.16
C ILE A 47 3.78 -0.99 -5.76
N VAL A 48 3.34 0.13 -5.20
CA VAL A 48 2.70 0.18 -3.90
C VAL A 48 1.27 0.69 -4.03
N PHE A 49 0.32 -0.06 -3.49
CA PHE A 49 -1.08 0.35 -3.36
C PHE A 49 -1.44 0.64 -1.91
N LEU A 50 -1.96 1.83 -1.64
CA LEU A 50 -2.43 2.23 -0.31
C LEU A 50 -3.93 2.54 -0.34
N ASN A 51 -4.72 1.70 0.32
CA ASN A 51 -6.15 1.97 0.52
C ASN A 51 -6.35 3.00 1.63
N ILE A 52 -6.89 4.16 1.28
CA ILE A 52 -7.18 5.23 2.24
C ILE A 52 -8.66 5.27 2.68
N SER A 53 -9.47 4.31 2.23
CA SER A 53 -10.87 4.17 2.65
C SER A 53 -10.96 3.24 3.86
N LYS A 54 -11.87 3.55 4.78
CA LYS A 54 -12.02 2.83 6.06
C LYS A 54 -13.25 1.90 6.13
N ASN A 55 -14.05 1.77 5.05
CA ASN A 55 -15.26 0.95 5.07
C ASN A 55 -15.03 -0.44 4.44
N GLU A 56 -15.82 -1.43 4.86
CA GLU A 56 -15.72 -2.81 4.43
C GLU A 56 -15.93 -3.02 2.92
N ILE A 57 -16.81 -2.22 2.29
CA ILE A 57 -17.05 -2.29 0.83
C ILE A 57 -15.76 -1.92 0.08
N SER A 58 -15.09 -0.87 0.53
CA SER A 58 -13.81 -0.44 -0.06
C SER A 58 -12.70 -1.45 0.19
N LYS A 59 -12.70 -2.13 1.33
CA LYS A 59 -11.75 -3.20 1.64
C LYS A 59 -11.90 -4.36 0.65
N LYS A 60 -13.11 -4.86 0.42
CA LYS A 60 -13.39 -5.90 -0.57
C LYS A 60 -12.98 -5.49 -1.98
N LYS A 61 -13.30 -4.25 -2.39
CA LYS A 61 -12.86 -3.72 -3.69
C LYS A 61 -11.34 -3.68 -3.79
N PHE A 62 -10.66 -3.28 -2.72
CA PHE A 62 -9.20 -3.23 -2.68
C PHE A 62 -8.57 -4.60 -2.86
N ILE A 63 -9.05 -5.63 -2.15
CA ILE A 63 -8.60 -7.01 -2.31
C ILE A 63 -8.75 -7.49 -3.76
N ASN A 64 -9.89 -7.20 -4.40
CA ASN A 64 -10.11 -7.54 -5.80
C ASN A 64 -9.13 -6.82 -6.73
N ILE A 65 -8.85 -5.55 -6.48
CA ILE A 65 -7.87 -4.78 -7.26
C ILE A 65 -6.47 -5.40 -7.13
N ILE A 66 -6.04 -5.77 -5.93
CA ILE A 66 -4.75 -6.45 -5.71
C ILE A 66 -4.69 -7.76 -6.48
N ASN A 67 -5.76 -8.57 -6.42
CA ASN A 67 -5.83 -9.83 -7.16
C ASN A 67 -5.73 -9.63 -8.67
N GLU A 68 -6.43 -8.66 -9.23
CA GLU A 68 -6.36 -8.35 -10.66
C GLU A 68 -5.02 -7.73 -11.08
N ALA A 69 -4.45 -6.88 -10.23
CA ALA A 69 -3.15 -6.26 -10.46
C ALA A 69 -2.04 -7.31 -10.46
N SER A 70 -2.04 -8.24 -9.51
CA SER A 70 -1.01 -9.29 -9.40
C SER A 70 -0.95 -10.20 -10.64
N LYS A 71 -2.07 -10.40 -11.33
CA LYS A 71 -2.12 -11.17 -12.58
C LYS A 71 -1.55 -10.42 -13.79
N LYS A 72 -1.44 -9.11 -13.70
CA LYS A 72 -1.13 -8.21 -14.83
C LYS A 72 0.23 -7.54 -14.71
N CYS A 73 0.86 -7.59 -13.55
CA CYS A 73 2.17 -6.98 -13.33
C CYS A 73 3.27 -8.04 -13.16
N SER A 74 4.44 -7.74 -13.70
CA SER A 74 5.65 -8.55 -13.54
C SER A 74 6.55 -8.09 -12.39
N MET A 75 6.29 -6.89 -11.85
CA MET A 75 7.03 -6.31 -10.74
C MET A 75 6.42 -6.70 -9.38
N PRO A 76 7.21 -6.71 -8.29
CA PRO A 76 6.69 -6.90 -6.94
C PRO A 76 5.60 -5.91 -6.59
N LEU A 77 4.54 -6.40 -5.92
CA LEU A 77 3.38 -5.63 -5.52
C LEU A 77 3.31 -5.53 -4.00
N THR A 78 3.32 -4.31 -3.50
CA THR A 78 3.17 -4.01 -2.07
C THR A 78 1.79 -3.39 -1.84
N ALA A 79 1.07 -3.87 -0.82
CA ALA A 79 -0.29 -3.41 -0.51
C ALA A 79 -0.42 -3.00 0.95
N GLY A 80 -1.21 -1.97 1.23
CA GLY A 80 -1.47 -1.52 2.60
C GLY A 80 -2.65 -0.57 2.74
N GLY A 81 -2.85 -0.11 3.96
CA GLY A 81 -3.96 0.75 4.34
C GLY A 81 -5.13 -0.03 4.95
N GLY A 82 -5.52 0.39 6.16
CA GLY A 82 -6.62 -0.22 6.90
C GLY A 82 -6.35 -1.62 7.45
N ILE A 83 -5.09 -2.04 7.56
CA ILE A 83 -4.72 -3.31 8.19
C ILE A 83 -4.89 -3.18 9.71
N THR A 84 -5.74 -4.02 10.29
CA THR A 84 -6.07 -4.02 11.72
C THR A 84 -5.70 -5.30 12.45
N ASN A 85 -5.54 -6.39 11.71
CA ASN A 85 -5.27 -7.71 12.27
C ASN A 85 -4.50 -8.60 11.28
N LEU A 86 -4.07 -9.77 11.75
CA LEU A 86 -3.31 -10.73 10.94
C LEU A 86 -4.13 -11.29 9.76
N GLU A 87 -5.46 -11.37 9.90
CA GLU A 87 -6.31 -11.88 8.82
C GLU A 87 -6.33 -10.93 7.61
N ASP A 88 -6.34 -9.61 7.85
CA ASP A 88 -6.20 -8.60 6.78
C ASP A 88 -4.91 -8.82 5.98
N VAL A 89 -3.81 -9.13 6.68
CA VAL A 89 -2.52 -9.43 6.04
C VAL A 89 -2.59 -10.69 5.19
N LYS A 90 -3.19 -11.76 5.74
CA LYS A 90 -3.37 -13.02 5.00
C LYS A 90 -4.17 -12.83 3.73
N GLU A 91 -5.26 -12.05 3.78
CA GLU A 91 -6.09 -11.75 2.61
C GLU A 91 -5.29 -11.02 1.54
N LEU A 92 -4.48 -10.01 1.91
CA LEU A 92 -3.65 -9.27 0.96
C LEU A 92 -2.59 -10.17 0.30
N ILE A 93 -1.86 -10.96 1.09
CA ILE A 93 -0.85 -11.90 0.57
C ILE A 93 -1.51 -12.96 -0.33
N LYS A 94 -2.63 -13.54 0.09
CA LYS A 94 -3.40 -14.51 -0.71
C LYS A 94 -3.90 -13.91 -2.03
N SER A 95 -4.17 -12.61 -2.04
CA SER A 95 -4.61 -11.89 -3.25
C SER A 95 -3.46 -11.52 -4.20
N GLY A 96 -2.22 -11.81 -3.82
CA GLY A 96 -1.05 -11.65 -4.67
C GLY A 96 -0.14 -10.47 -4.31
N ALA A 97 -0.30 -9.87 -3.12
CA ALA A 97 0.68 -8.93 -2.61
C ALA A 97 1.94 -9.66 -2.13
N ASP A 98 3.11 -9.16 -2.51
CA ASP A 98 4.41 -9.69 -2.05
C ASP A 98 4.78 -9.14 -0.69
N LYS A 99 4.35 -7.91 -0.38
CA LYS A 99 4.62 -7.21 0.88
C LYS A 99 3.40 -6.44 1.35
N VAL A 100 3.36 -6.14 2.64
CA VAL A 100 2.32 -5.31 3.26
C VAL A 100 2.89 -4.07 3.93
N VAL A 101 2.21 -2.93 3.78
CA VAL A 101 2.57 -1.68 4.46
C VAL A 101 1.82 -1.60 5.78
N ILE A 102 2.55 -1.50 6.87
CA ILE A 102 2.03 -1.27 8.22
C ILE A 102 2.37 0.16 8.65
N THR A 103 1.38 0.91 9.10
CA THR A 103 1.56 2.31 9.54
C THR A 103 1.17 2.47 11.01
N THR A 104 -0.11 2.34 11.33
CA THR A 104 -0.67 2.63 12.66
C THR A 104 -0.07 1.75 13.76
N HIS A 105 0.10 0.46 13.51
CA HIS A 105 0.64 -0.50 14.48
C HIS A 105 2.14 -0.32 14.77
N LEU A 106 2.86 0.46 13.98
CA LEU A 106 4.26 0.81 14.28
C LEU A 106 4.41 1.67 15.55
N THR A 107 3.34 2.37 15.95
CA THR A 107 3.38 3.29 17.08
C THR A 107 2.48 2.87 18.24
N GLN A 108 1.55 1.95 18.02
CA GLN A 108 0.54 1.59 19.02
C GLN A 108 0.70 0.19 19.60
N ASP A 109 0.94 -0.80 18.75
CA ASP A 109 1.03 -2.21 19.17
C ASP A 109 1.88 -3.02 18.17
N PHE A 110 3.01 -3.50 18.66
CA PHE A 110 3.92 -4.34 17.86
C PHE A 110 3.51 -5.82 17.79
N SER A 111 2.45 -6.24 18.47
CA SER A 111 2.05 -7.67 18.49
C SER A 111 1.76 -8.19 17.07
N ILE A 112 0.99 -7.45 16.28
CA ILE A 112 0.68 -7.80 14.89
C ILE A 112 1.94 -7.94 14.03
N ILE A 113 2.95 -7.08 14.25
CA ILE A 113 4.20 -7.12 13.49
C ILE A 113 4.96 -8.41 13.80
N ASN A 114 4.99 -8.83 15.07
CA ASN A 114 5.60 -10.08 15.48
C ASN A 114 4.87 -11.30 14.88
N ASP A 115 3.56 -11.26 14.83
CA ASP A 115 2.75 -12.32 14.25
C ASP A 115 2.95 -12.43 12.73
N ILE A 116 3.02 -11.29 12.03
CA ILE A 116 3.34 -11.25 10.59
C ILE A 116 4.75 -11.81 10.36
N LYS A 117 5.73 -11.36 11.15
CA LYS A 117 7.12 -11.81 11.05
C LYS A 117 7.24 -13.33 11.25
N LYS A 118 6.56 -13.89 12.24
CA LYS A 118 6.56 -15.34 12.50
C LYS A 118 5.94 -16.13 11.36
N LYS A 119 4.87 -15.62 10.74
CA LYS A 119 4.10 -16.34 9.74
C LYS A 119 4.63 -16.18 8.31
N PHE A 120 5.03 -14.98 7.93
CA PHE A 120 5.40 -14.62 6.55
C PHE A 120 6.86 -14.16 6.40
N GLY A 121 7.56 -13.94 7.50
CA GLY A 121 8.91 -13.40 7.51
C GLY A 121 8.94 -11.87 7.55
N SER A 122 10.05 -11.32 8.02
CA SER A 122 10.24 -9.87 8.14
C SER A 122 10.33 -9.15 6.78
N GLN A 123 10.74 -9.86 5.73
CA GLN A 123 10.88 -9.33 4.38
C GLN A 123 9.55 -8.93 3.73
N CYS A 124 8.41 -9.41 4.23
CA CYS A 124 7.09 -9.03 3.73
C CYS A 124 6.54 -7.75 4.39
N ILE A 125 7.24 -7.17 5.36
CA ILE A 125 6.78 -5.99 6.11
C ILE A 125 7.47 -4.74 5.59
N VAL A 126 6.68 -3.74 5.24
CA VAL A 126 7.13 -2.38 4.90
C VAL A 126 6.59 -1.41 5.94
N ALA A 127 7.47 -0.64 6.56
CA ALA A 127 7.08 0.40 7.50
C ALA A 127 6.59 1.64 6.74
N GLY A 128 5.32 2.01 6.93
CA GLY A 128 4.76 3.27 6.46
C GLY A 128 4.86 4.33 7.54
N VAL A 129 5.62 5.39 7.31
CA VAL A 129 5.82 6.46 8.28
C VAL A 129 5.29 7.76 7.75
N ASP A 130 4.23 8.28 8.37
CA ASP A 130 3.73 9.62 8.12
C ASP A 130 4.43 10.61 9.06
N TYR A 131 4.85 11.76 8.53
CA TYR A 131 5.44 12.80 9.34
C TYR A 131 4.86 14.17 9.02
N LEU A 132 4.81 15.04 10.03
CA LEU A 132 4.40 16.43 9.89
C LEU A 132 5.58 17.34 10.23
N PHE A 133 5.97 18.19 9.29
CA PHE A 133 7.00 19.20 9.55
C PHE A 133 6.39 20.43 10.23
N ASN A 134 6.63 20.59 11.54
CA ASN A 134 6.28 21.80 12.27
C ASN A 134 7.49 22.74 12.29
N LYS A 135 7.39 23.92 11.65
CA LYS A 135 8.33 25.00 11.90
C LYS A 135 8.14 25.44 13.36
N ILE A 136 9.09 25.11 14.22
CA ILE A 136 9.17 25.75 15.54
C ILE A 136 9.46 27.22 15.25
N LYS A 137 8.47 28.09 15.51
CA LYS A 137 8.73 29.54 15.56
C LYS A 137 9.57 29.77 16.79
N ASN A 138 10.88 29.94 16.62
CA ASN A 138 11.71 30.54 17.65
C ASN A 138 11.14 31.93 17.92
N LYS A 139 10.58 32.11 19.11
CA LYS A 139 10.24 33.40 19.67
C LYS A 139 11.51 34.05 20.16
#